data_c6c0153170a3048ae71e0cbb0d6538aa
#
_entry.id   c6c0153170a3048ae71e0cbb0d6538aa
#
_cell.length_a   1.000
_cell.length_b   1.000
_cell.length_c   1.000
_cell.angle_alpha   90.00
_cell.angle_beta   90.00
_cell.angle_gamma   90.00
#
_symmetry.space_group_name_H-M   'P 1'
#
loop_
_entity.id
_entity.type
_entity.pdbx_description
1 polymer ?
#
loop_
_entity_poly.entity_id
_entity_poly.type
_entity_poly.pdbx_seq_one_letter_code
_entity_poly.pdbx_strand_id
1 'polypeptide(L)'
;EPIIADLTREMQKYSDNLDFERAAACRDKIAALTQTSVRGIRRNNAHSADLDWDATVTELEQWLGIKINLAGVFDNSHLFGKNPVGAMIAFGHNGFDKASYRHFKLRNMAAAGNDIAMMSEFVSRAVERGPKLDLIIVDGGPAQWNIAHQIAPNIPILGVTKGEVRDGDEHFILPDGSV
;
A
#
# COMPACT_ATOMS: atom_id res chain seq x y z
N GLU A 1 1.62 -2.15 27.30
CA GLU A 1 3.06 -2.54 27.23
C GLU A 1 3.87 -1.57 28.10
N PRO A 2 4.76 -2.04 29.00
CA PRO A 2 5.42 -1.18 30.00
C PRO A 2 6.25 -0.05 29.37
N ILE A 3 6.92 -0.32 28.24
CA ILE A 3 7.80 0.65 27.57
C ILE A 3 7.04 1.86 27.01
N ILE A 4 5.86 1.68 26.43
CA ILE A 4 5.04 2.80 25.92
C ILE A 4 4.53 3.66 27.08
N ALA A 5 4.13 3.03 28.20
CA ALA A 5 3.69 3.76 29.38
C ALA A 5 4.83 4.61 30.01
N ASP A 6 6.06 4.09 30.00
CA ASP A 6 7.23 4.81 30.48
C ASP A 6 7.58 6.00 29.57
N LEU A 7 7.62 5.78 28.25
CA LEU A 7 7.84 6.85 27.29
C LEU A 7 6.74 7.93 27.32
N THR A 8 5.50 7.55 27.58
CA THR A 8 4.39 8.51 27.74
C THR A 8 4.58 9.37 28.98
N ARG A 9 5.04 8.79 30.11
CA ARG A 9 5.37 9.54 31.32
C ARG A 9 6.56 10.50 31.10
N GLU A 10 7.59 10.05 30.39
CA GLU A 10 8.74 10.90 30.07
C GLU A 10 8.32 12.05 29.14
N MET A 11 7.51 11.79 28.12
CA MET A 11 6.96 12.81 27.23
C MET A 11 6.20 13.88 28.00
N GLN A 12 5.34 13.48 28.94
CA GLN A 12 4.59 14.42 29.76
C GLN A 12 5.51 15.25 30.63
N LYS A 13 6.51 14.63 31.28
CA LYS A 13 7.51 15.32 32.11
C LYS A 13 8.30 16.36 31.32
N TYR A 14 8.72 16.05 30.09
CA TYR A 14 9.42 17.00 29.22
C TYR A 14 8.48 18.13 28.77
N SER A 15 7.22 17.83 28.46
CA SER A 15 6.21 18.83 28.12
C SER A 15 5.95 19.80 29.27
N ASP A 16 5.81 19.30 30.49
CA ASP A 16 5.59 20.11 31.69
C ASP A 16 6.77 21.05 32.01
N ASN A 17 7.98 20.63 31.62
CA ASN A 17 9.20 21.43 31.73
C ASN A 17 9.46 22.32 30.49
N LEU A 18 8.52 22.41 29.56
CA LEU A 18 8.63 23.17 28.30
C LEU A 18 9.78 22.70 27.39
N ASP A 19 10.32 21.50 27.60
CA ASP A 19 11.33 20.88 26.75
C ASP A 19 10.64 20.13 25.59
N PHE A 20 10.15 20.91 24.64
CA PHE A 20 9.34 20.39 23.53
C PHE A 20 10.14 19.51 22.57
N GLU A 21 11.46 19.69 22.45
CA GLU A 21 12.29 18.85 21.59
C GLU A 21 12.35 17.41 22.13
N ARG A 22 12.60 17.24 23.44
CA ARG A 22 12.60 15.92 24.06
C ARG A 22 11.22 15.30 24.13
N ALA A 23 10.17 16.11 24.36
CA ALA A 23 8.80 15.65 24.30
C ALA A 23 8.46 15.10 22.90
N ALA A 24 8.84 15.81 21.83
CA ALA A 24 8.66 15.36 20.46
C ALA A 24 9.42 14.06 20.15
N ALA A 25 10.66 13.93 20.62
CA ALA A 25 11.43 12.70 20.46
C ALA A 25 10.76 11.48 21.14
N CYS A 26 10.17 11.67 22.33
CA CYS A 26 9.40 10.62 23.01
C CYS A 26 8.13 10.26 22.24
N ARG A 27 7.37 11.26 21.74
CA ARG A 27 6.19 11.04 20.89
C ARG A 27 6.53 10.21 19.66
N ASP A 28 7.62 10.54 18.97
CA ASP A 28 8.02 9.85 17.75
C ASP A 28 8.47 8.40 18.02
N LYS A 29 9.11 8.14 19.17
CA LYS A 29 9.41 6.78 19.65
C LYS A 29 8.13 5.99 19.97
N ILE A 30 7.16 6.59 20.63
CA ILE A 30 5.85 5.97 20.90
C ILE A 30 5.16 5.61 19.59
N ALA A 31 5.12 6.53 18.62
CA ALA A 31 4.52 6.28 17.32
C ALA A 31 5.21 5.12 16.58
N ALA A 32 6.54 5.07 16.58
CA ALA A 32 7.31 3.98 15.97
C ALA A 32 7.03 2.62 16.64
N LEU A 33 6.99 2.57 17.97
CA LEU A 33 6.68 1.35 18.73
C LEU A 33 5.25 0.88 18.50
N THR A 34 4.29 1.81 18.47
CA THR A 34 2.88 1.49 18.20
C THR A 34 2.69 0.95 16.78
N GLN A 35 3.35 1.54 15.78
CA GLN A 35 3.34 1.01 14.41
C GLN A 35 3.98 -0.37 14.33
N THR A 36 5.05 -0.63 15.08
CA THR A 36 5.71 -1.94 15.12
C THR A 36 4.82 -2.98 15.80
N SER A 37 4.12 -2.63 16.88
CA SER A 37 3.13 -3.50 17.53
C SER A 37 1.96 -3.82 16.62
N VAL A 38 1.41 -2.84 15.91
CA VAL A 38 0.33 -3.04 14.93
C VAL A 38 0.80 -3.94 13.78
N ARG A 39 2.04 -3.75 13.29
CA ARG A 39 2.64 -4.65 12.29
C ARG A 39 2.88 -6.05 12.84
N GLY A 40 3.29 -6.19 14.11
CA GLY A 40 3.45 -7.48 14.80
C GLY A 40 2.11 -8.21 14.97
N ILE A 41 1.06 -7.50 15.37
CA ILE A 41 -0.30 -8.04 15.48
C ILE A 41 -0.85 -8.42 14.11
N ARG A 42 -0.64 -7.60 13.06
CA ARG A 42 -1.00 -7.98 11.68
C ARG A 42 -0.21 -9.19 11.17
N ARG A 43 1.08 -9.34 11.53
CA ARG A 43 1.85 -10.56 11.20
C ARG A 43 1.34 -11.80 11.91
N ASN A 44 0.83 -11.67 13.14
CA ASN A 44 0.26 -12.79 13.89
C ASN A 44 -1.20 -13.10 13.50
N ASN A 45 -1.94 -12.11 12.97
CA ASN A 45 -3.30 -12.30 12.45
C ASN A 45 -3.32 -12.57 10.93
N ALA A 46 -2.19 -12.50 10.24
CA ALA A 46 -2.05 -12.97 8.87
C ALA A 46 -1.99 -14.50 8.88
N HIS A 47 -3.06 -15.16 9.31
CA HIS A 47 -3.37 -16.51 8.92
C HIS A 47 -3.74 -16.51 7.43
N SER A 48 -2.74 -16.28 6.57
CA SER A 48 -2.87 -16.59 5.14
C SER A 48 -3.02 -18.11 4.92
N ALA A 49 -3.04 -18.88 6.00
CA ALA A 49 -3.21 -20.32 5.96
C ALA A 49 -4.67 -20.77 5.75
N ASP A 50 -5.66 -19.90 5.99
CA ASP A 50 -7.07 -20.25 5.90
C ASP A 50 -7.83 -19.47 4.79
N LEU A 51 -7.14 -18.62 4.00
CA LEU A 51 -7.78 -17.95 2.88
C LEU A 51 -7.85 -18.90 1.68
N ASP A 52 -9.04 -19.25 1.27
CA ASP A 52 -9.25 -19.97 0.00
C ASP A 52 -9.02 -18.99 -1.16
N TRP A 53 -7.77 -18.97 -1.64
CA TRP A 53 -7.34 -18.08 -2.71
C TRP A 53 -8.07 -18.34 -4.01
N ASP A 54 -8.37 -19.61 -4.30
CA ASP A 54 -9.07 -19.98 -5.51
C ASP A 54 -10.51 -19.45 -5.50
N ALA A 55 -11.23 -19.62 -4.39
CA ALA A 55 -12.55 -19.04 -4.20
C ALA A 55 -12.51 -17.51 -4.23
N THR A 56 -11.56 -16.89 -3.54
CA THR A 56 -11.44 -15.42 -3.48
C THR A 56 -11.15 -14.81 -4.86
N VAL A 57 -10.22 -15.38 -5.63
CA VAL A 57 -9.93 -14.91 -6.98
C VAL A 57 -11.10 -15.17 -7.92
N THR A 58 -11.79 -16.30 -7.79
CA THR A 58 -13.00 -16.61 -8.56
C THR A 58 -14.11 -15.59 -8.30
N GLU A 59 -14.35 -15.18 -7.06
CA GLU A 59 -15.31 -14.12 -6.72
C GLU A 59 -14.91 -12.78 -7.34
N LEU A 60 -13.62 -12.43 -7.27
CA LEU A 60 -13.08 -11.21 -7.90
C LEU A 60 -13.25 -11.24 -9.42
N GLU A 61 -12.99 -12.37 -10.08
CA GLU A 61 -13.24 -12.57 -11.51
C GLU A 61 -14.68 -12.36 -11.90
N GLN A 62 -15.60 -12.93 -11.10
CA GLN A 62 -17.06 -12.80 -11.32
C GLN A 62 -17.51 -11.34 -11.15
N TRP A 63 -17.00 -10.67 -10.11
CA TRP A 63 -17.34 -9.28 -9.84
C TRP A 63 -16.85 -8.33 -10.93
N LEU A 64 -15.62 -8.53 -11.42
CA LEU A 64 -15.01 -7.67 -12.44
C LEU A 64 -15.31 -8.11 -13.88
N GLY A 65 -15.88 -9.31 -14.09
CA GLY A 65 -16.14 -9.86 -15.41
C GLY A 65 -14.88 -10.18 -16.23
N ILE A 66 -13.75 -10.49 -15.57
CA ILE A 66 -12.45 -10.75 -16.22
C ILE A 66 -11.86 -12.07 -15.72
N LYS A 67 -10.84 -12.59 -16.41
CA LYS A 67 -10.04 -13.73 -15.96
C LYS A 67 -8.71 -13.25 -15.37
N ILE A 68 -8.33 -13.80 -14.20
CA ILE A 68 -7.17 -13.38 -13.42
C ILE A 68 -6.26 -14.57 -13.15
N ASN A 69 -5.21 -14.75 -13.95
CA ASN A 69 -4.13 -15.67 -13.60
C ASN A 69 -3.13 -15.00 -12.67
N LEU A 70 -2.86 -13.71 -12.88
CA LEU A 70 -1.93 -12.93 -12.07
C LEU A 70 -2.42 -11.47 -11.93
N ALA A 71 -2.68 -11.06 -10.70
CA ALA A 71 -2.95 -9.69 -10.33
C ALA A 71 -1.72 -9.05 -9.70
N GLY A 72 -1.46 -7.78 -10.01
CA GLY A 72 -0.40 -6.97 -9.39
C GLY A 72 -0.99 -5.86 -8.54
N VAL A 73 -0.62 -5.78 -7.26
CA VAL A 73 -1.02 -4.70 -6.34
C VAL A 73 0.14 -3.73 -6.16
N PHE A 74 -0.10 -2.47 -6.44
CA PHE A 74 0.90 -1.41 -6.37
C PHE A 74 0.67 -0.53 -5.15
N ASP A 75 1.72 -0.33 -4.38
CA ASP A 75 1.77 0.59 -3.25
C ASP A 75 3.00 1.50 -3.37
N ASN A 76 2.77 2.80 -3.13
CA ASN A 76 3.81 3.81 -3.06
C ASN A 76 4.05 4.17 -1.61
N SER A 77 5.26 3.94 -1.12
CA SER A 77 5.61 4.34 0.24
C SER A 77 6.69 5.41 0.26
N HIS A 78 6.46 6.46 1.07
CA HIS A 78 7.43 7.50 1.37
C HIS A 78 8.03 7.25 2.74
N LEU A 79 9.31 6.92 2.82
CA LEU A 79 10.06 6.96 4.06
C LEU A 79 10.67 8.37 4.22
N PHE A 80 9.96 9.28 4.90
CA PHE A 80 10.43 10.61 5.28
C PHE A 80 11.06 11.45 4.14
N GLY A 81 10.48 11.39 2.94
CA GLY A 81 10.95 12.19 1.79
C GLY A 81 12.34 11.82 1.26
N LYS A 82 12.99 10.79 1.81
CA LYS A 82 14.27 10.28 1.35
C LYS A 82 14.10 8.87 0.82
N ASN A 83 14.57 8.64 -0.41
CA ASN A 83 14.49 7.36 -1.12
C ASN A 83 13.05 6.83 -1.31
N PRO A 84 12.22 7.48 -2.12
CA PRO A 84 10.90 6.97 -2.46
C PRO A 84 11.01 5.62 -3.15
N VAL A 85 10.23 4.67 -2.66
CA VAL A 85 10.19 3.30 -3.17
C VAL A 85 8.75 2.91 -3.48
N GLY A 86 8.57 2.14 -4.53
CA GLY A 86 7.31 1.47 -4.83
C GLY A 86 7.47 -0.04 -4.65
N ALA A 87 6.40 -0.69 -4.37
CA ALA A 87 6.32 -2.13 -4.32
C ALA A 87 5.18 -2.63 -5.21
N MET A 88 5.41 -3.74 -5.88
CA MET A 88 4.36 -4.55 -6.48
C MET A 88 4.39 -5.92 -5.82
N ILE A 89 3.30 -6.30 -5.20
CA ILE A 89 3.03 -7.69 -4.83
C ILE A 89 2.14 -8.31 -5.89
N ALA A 90 2.20 -9.63 -6.03
CA ALA A 90 1.41 -10.34 -7.03
C ALA A 90 0.72 -11.54 -6.40
N PHE A 91 -0.49 -11.85 -6.87
CA PHE A 91 -1.27 -13.00 -6.43
C PHE A 91 -2.12 -13.57 -7.57
N GLY A 92 -2.55 -14.81 -7.41
CA GLY A 92 -3.47 -15.52 -8.28
C GLY A 92 -4.19 -16.62 -7.52
N HIS A 93 -4.80 -17.59 -8.20
CA HIS A 93 -5.56 -18.69 -7.59
C HIS A 93 -4.79 -19.52 -6.56
N ASN A 94 -3.46 -19.60 -6.68
CA ASN A 94 -2.60 -20.32 -5.73
C ASN A 94 -2.05 -19.42 -4.60
N GLY A 95 -2.60 -18.22 -4.43
CA GLY A 95 -2.15 -17.25 -3.44
C GLY A 95 -1.07 -16.29 -3.94
N PHE A 96 -0.23 -15.84 -3.04
CA PHE A 96 0.83 -14.88 -3.36
C PHE A 96 1.95 -15.48 -4.22
N ASP A 97 2.17 -14.92 -5.40
CA ASP A 97 3.31 -15.24 -6.25
C ASP A 97 4.53 -14.36 -5.92
N LYS A 98 5.33 -14.83 -4.96
CA LYS A 98 6.52 -14.09 -4.49
C LYS A 98 7.60 -13.95 -5.57
N ALA A 99 7.63 -14.81 -6.59
CA ALA A 99 8.58 -14.71 -7.69
C ALA A 99 8.29 -13.48 -8.59
N SER A 100 7.03 -13.07 -8.63
CA SER A 100 6.56 -11.90 -9.37
C SER A 100 6.62 -10.59 -8.59
N TYR A 101 7.02 -10.58 -7.32
CA TYR A 101 7.17 -9.35 -6.54
C TYR A 101 8.24 -8.45 -7.13
N ARG A 102 8.00 -7.15 -7.09
CA ARG A 102 8.95 -6.15 -7.57
C ARG A 102 9.10 -5.02 -6.55
N HIS A 103 10.33 -4.57 -6.39
CA HIS A 103 10.69 -3.35 -5.71
C HIS A 103 11.20 -2.34 -6.71
N PHE A 104 10.64 -1.15 -6.69
CA PHE A 104 10.99 -0.05 -7.58
C PHE A 104 11.69 1.05 -6.77
N LYS A 105 12.96 1.30 -7.06
CA LYS A 105 13.61 2.54 -6.65
C LYS A 105 13.27 3.61 -7.68
N LEU A 106 12.85 4.79 -7.23
CA LEU A 106 12.58 5.90 -8.12
C LEU A 106 13.87 6.28 -8.87
N ARG A 107 13.78 6.39 -10.19
CA ARG A 107 14.89 6.81 -11.06
C ARG A 107 14.88 8.30 -11.29
N ASN A 108 13.68 8.86 -11.50
CA ASN A 108 13.49 10.29 -11.68
C ASN A 108 13.29 10.96 -10.31
N MET A 109 14.36 11.45 -9.72
CA MET A 109 14.30 12.14 -8.42
C MET A 109 13.47 13.44 -8.45
N ALA A 110 13.20 14.02 -9.62
CA ALA A 110 12.26 15.15 -9.75
C ALA A 110 10.81 14.75 -9.47
N ALA A 111 10.50 13.45 -9.56
CA ALA A 111 9.21 12.90 -9.19
C ALA A 111 9.08 12.59 -7.69
N ALA A 112 10.15 12.74 -6.90
CA ALA A 112 10.12 12.50 -5.47
C ALA A 112 9.13 13.44 -4.78
N GLY A 113 8.22 12.87 -3.98
CA GLY A 113 7.13 13.62 -3.34
C GLY A 113 5.90 13.88 -4.22
N ASN A 114 5.90 13.38 -5.46
CA ASN A 114 4.73 13.37 -6.33
C ASN A 114 4.26 11.93 -6.55
N ASP A 115 3.23 11.51 -5.81
CA ASP A 115 2.70 10.14 -5.83
C ASP A 115 2.25 9.68 -7.21
N ILE A 116 1.68 10.60 -8.01
CA ILE A 116 1.22 10.30 -9.36
C ILE A 116 2.41 10.04 -10.28
N ALA A 117 3.45 10.87 -10.24
CA ALA A 117 4.64 10.69 -11.05
C ALA A 117 5.42 9.42 -10.66
N MET A 118 5.43 9.09 -9.37
CA MET A 118 6.04 7.85 -8.87
C MET A 118 5.25 6.62 -9.33
N MET A 119 3.92 6.63 -9.18
CA MET A 119 3.04 5.56 -9.66
C MET A 119 3.23 5.36 -11.17
N SER A 120 3.29 6.46 -11.93
CA SER A 120 3.57 6.42 -13.37
C SER A 120 4.85 5.66 -13.69
N GLU A 121 5.97 5.99 -13.03
CA GLU A 121 7.24 5.31 -13.26
C GLU A 121 7.18 3.82 -12.90
N PHE A 122 6.55 3.49 -11.77
CA PHE A 122 6.53 2.11 -11.27
C PHE A 122 5.63 1.21 -12.11
N VAL A 123 4.43 1.68 -12.47
CA VAL A 123 3.51 0.94 -13.35
C VAL A 123 4.12 0.75 -14.73
N SER A 124 4.70 1.81 -15.34
CA SER A 124 5.38 1.70 -16.65
C SER A 124 6.45 0.61 -16.64
N ARG A 125 7.31 0.61 -15.62
CA ARG A 125 8.39 -0.37 -15.48
C ARG A 125 7.89 -1.78 -15.23
N ALA A 126 6.79 -1.94 -14.49
CA ALA A 126 6.18 -3.25 -14.26
C ALA A 126 5.57 -3.81 -15.55
N VAL A 127 4.86 -2.99 -16.32
CA VAL A 127 4.25 -3.39 -17.58
C VAL A 127 5.32 -3.71 -18.65
N GLU A 128 6.39 -2.91 -18.73
CA GLU A 128 7.46 -3.11 -19.71
C GLU A 128 8.34 -4.33 -19.43
N ARG A 129 8.62 -4.64 -18.17
CA ARG A 129 9.68 -5.58 -17.77
C ARG A 129 9.26 -6.58 -16.70
N GLY A 130 8.04 -6.48 -16.21
CA GLY A 130 7.47 -7.36 -15.20
C GLY A 130 6.80 -8.60 -15.80
N PRO A 131 6.13 -9.37 -14.97
CA PRO A 131 5.27 -10.46 -15.41
C PRO A 131 4.05 -9.90 -16.15
N LYS A 132 3.44 -10.72 -17.00
CA LYS A 132 2.17 -10.36 -17.63
C LYS A 132 1.07 -10.36 -16.56
N LEU A 133 0.47 -9.19 -16.35
CA LEU A 133 -0.63 -9.02 -15.41
C LEU A 133 -1.97 -9.03 -16.15
N ASP A 134 -2.98 -9.66 -15.54
CA ASP A 134 -4.36 -9.66 -16.03
C ASP A 134 -5.20 -8.61 -15.28
N LEU A 135 -4.74 -8.13 -14.12
CA LEU A 135 -5.34 -7.08 -13.32
C LEU A 135 -4.23 -6.26 -12.62
N ILE A 136 -4.39 -4.95 -12.60
CA ILE A 136 -3.60 -4.04 -11.77
C ILE A 136 -4.52 -3.47 -10.69
N ILE A 137 -4.06 -3.54 -9.44
CA ILE A 137 -4.73 -2.92 -8.28
C ILE A 137 -3.83 -1.81 -7.78
N VAL A 138 -4.38 -0.61 -7.60
CA VAL A 138 -3.65 0.55 -7.07
C VAL A 138 -4.25 0.98 -5.72
N ASP A 139 -3.43 1.10 -4.69
CA ASP A 139 -3.81 1.74 -3.43
C ASP A 139 -3.74 3.26 -3.64
N GLY A 140 -4.91 3.85 -3.93
CA GLY A 140 -5.01 5.27 -4.23
C GLY A 140 -6.33 5.67 -4.89
N GLY A 141 -6.55 6.99 -4.90
CA GLY A 141 -7.76 7.58 -5.45
C GLY A 141 -7.76 7.72 -6.98
N PRO A 142 -8.72 8.52 -7.51
CA PRO A 142 -8.92 8.68 -8.95
C PRO A 142 -7.67 9.11 -9.73
N ALA A 143 -6.78 9.87 -9.11
CA ALA A 143 -5.56 10.35 -9.76
C ALA A 143 -4.56 9.22 -10.04
N GLN A 144 -4.37 8.31 -9.09
CA GLN A 144 -3.50 7.13 -9.23
C GLN A 144 -4.12 6.12 -10.21
N TRP A 145 -5.44 5.92 -10.12
CA TRP A 145 -6.18 5.07 -11.05
C TRP A 145 -6.03 5.58 -12.50
N ASN A 146 -6.28 6.88 -12.73
CA ASN A 146 -6.20 7.49 -14.05
C ASN A 146 -4.81 7.32 -14.69
N ILE A 147 -3.74 7.55 -13.91
CA ILE A 147 -2.39 7.41 -14.46
C ILE A 147 -2.04 5.95 -14.78
N ALA A 148 -2.47 5.00 -13.93
CA ALA A 148 -2.28 3.58 -14.20
C ALA A 148 -3.04 3.15 -15.46
N HIS A 149 -4.28 3.62 -15.65
CA HIS A 149 -5.10 3.34 -16.84
C HIS A 149 -4.49 3.94 -18.11
N GLN A 150 -3.92 5.15 -18.07
CA GLN A 150 -3.23 5.75 -19.21
C GLN A 150 -2.00 4.96 -19.64
N ILE A 151 -1.27 4.38 -18.69
CA ILE A 151 -0.05 3.61 -18.95
C ILE A 151 -0.37 2.20 -19.45
N ALA A 152 -1.39 1.58 -18.88
CA ALA A 152 -1.79 0.20 -19.15
C ALA A 152 -3.24 0.12 -19.65
N PRO A 153 -3.61 0.73 -20.79
CA PRO A 153 -5.00 0.83 -21.23
C PRO A 153 -5.63 -0.54 -21.58
N ASN A 154 -4.82 -1.55 -21.79
CA ASN A 154 -5.26 -2.90 -22.15
C ASN A 154 -5.32 -3.85 -20.92
N ILE A 155 -4.98 -3.37 -19.73
CA ILE A 155 -5.06 -4.14 -18.50
C ILE A 155 -6.13 -3.49 -17.61
N PRO A 156 -7.12 -4.24 -17.12
CA PRO A 156 -8.10 -3.74 -16.17
C PRO A 156 -7.41 -3.15 -14.93
N ILE A 157 -7.85 -1.97 -14.48
CA ILE A 157 -7.32 -1.29 -13.29
C ILE A 157 -8.42 -1.23 -12.22
N LEU A 158 -8.12 -1.71 -11.02
CA LEU A 158 -8.96 -1.55 -9.83
C LEU A 158 -8.29 -0.55 -8.88
N GLY A 159 -8.96 0.54 -8.55
CA GLY A 159 -8.52 1.48 -7.52
C GLY A 159 -9.12 1.10 -6.17
N VAL A 160 -8.32 1.15 -5.10
CA VAL A 160 -8.80 0.98 -3.73
C VAL A 160 -8.49 2.25 -2.96
N THR A 161 -9.51 2.93 -2.47
CA THR A 161 -9.35 4.16 -1.70
C THR A 161 -9.98 4.00 -0.32
N LYS A 162 -9.37 4.61 0.69
CA LYS A 162 -9.93 4.66 2.03
C LYS A 162 -10.95 5.80 2.08
N GLY A 163 -12.14 5.51 2.61
CA GLY A 163 -13.15 6.54 2.87
C GLY A 163 -12.64 7.62 3.82
N GLU A 164 -13.25 8.79 3.78
CA GLU A 164 -12.86 9.96 4.60
C GLU A 164 -13.01 9.74 6.12
N VAL A 165 -13.81 8.76 6.53
CA VAL A 165 -14.04 8.41 7.93
C VAL A 165 -13.11 7.26 8.31
N ARG A 166 -12.41 7.37 9.45
CA ARG A 166 -11.40 6.40 9.93
C ARG A 166 -11.88 4.95 10.11
N ASP A 167 -13.20 4.74 10.17
CA ASP A 167 -13.90 3.45 10.19
C ASP A 167 -14.88 3.33 9.00
N GLY A 168 -14.65 4.10 7.93
CA GLY A 168 -15.50 4.14 6.75
C GLY A 168 -15.21 3.01 5.78
N ASP A 169 -16.19 2.71 4.96
CA ASP A 169 -16.14 1.73 3.90
C ASP A 169 -15.01 2.05 2.91
N GLU A 170 -14.31 1.03 2.45
CA GLU A 170 -13.37 1.14 1.33
C GLU A 170 -14.18 1.41 0.06
N HIS A 171 -13.73 2.37 -0.74
CA HIS A 171 -14.32 2.67 -2.03
C HIS A 171 -13.46 2.09 -3.14
N PHE A 172 -14.12 1.55 -4.15
CA PHE A 172 -13.46 0.94 -5.30
C PHE A 172 -13.71 1.80 -6.54
N ILE A 173 -12.67 1.95 -7.36
CA ILE A 173 -12.80 2.50 -8.71
C ILE A 173 -12.67 1.33 -9.67
N LEU A 174 -13.75 0.99 -10.33
CA LEU A 174 -13.82 -0.17 -11.21
C LEU A 174 -13.03 0.05 -12.51
N PRO A 175 -12.76 -1.02 -13.29
CA PRO A 175 -12.02 -0.90 -14.56
C PRO A 175 -12.67 0.03 -15.59
N ASP A 176 -13.96 0.27 -15.52
CA ASP A 176 -14.70 1.22 -16.37
C ASP A 176 -14.67 2.66 -15.82
N GLY A 177 -14.04 2.90 -14.68
CA GLY A 177 -13.95 4.18 -14.01
C GLY A 177 -15.12 4.54 -13.11
N SER A 178 -16.12 3.66 -12.95
CA SER A 178 -17.20 3.85 -11.99
C SER A 178 -16.73 3.62 -10.54
N VAL A 179 -17.45 4.21 -9.56
CA VAL A 179 -17.12 4.18 -8.12
C VAL A 179 -18.24 3.53 -7.33
#